data_a4632aa27914f3a7a3de3ff8080bfb54
#
_entry.id   a4632aa27914f3a7a3de3ff8080bfb54
#
_cell.length_a   1.000
_cell.length_b   1.000
_cell.length_c   1.000
_cell.angle_alpha   90.00
_cell.angle_beta   90.00
_cell.angle_gamma   90.00
#
_symmetry.space_group_name_H-M   'P 1'
#
loop_
_entity.id
_entity.type
_entity.pdbx_description
1 polymer ?
#
loop_
_entity_poly.entity_id
_entity_poly.type
_entity_poly.pdbx_seq_one_letter_code
_entity_poly.pdbx_strand_id
1 'polypeptide(L)'
;MQFSRIPGTNLTTSRLGLGTASLHHLILPFERRKWLFGALDSGYTHFDTARMYGEGLVEREIGKHLCGTYRKNITIATKVGLHADPFYEKHKNLMLIQRAARKLIKPPFSFNNHVVDKDFSISRVQKSFEKSLNALRTDWVDILFVHEPEINDISALYKLSEWLLKQKENGSARYIGIAGNSLNCVSITKEIEGVFDVLQVE
;
A
#
# COMPACT_ATOMS: atom_id res chain seq x y z
N MET A 1 13.19 19.76 -2.93
CA MET A 1 13.16 18.43 -2.29
C MET A 1 14.54 17.79 -2.35
N GLN A 2 15.00 17.14 -1.27
CA GLN A 2 16.23 16.35 -1.28
C GLN A 2 15.92 14.91 -1.71
N PHE A 3 16.88 14.27 -2.36
CA PHE A 3 16.76 12.87 -2.79
C PHE A 3 17.78 12.01 -2.05
N SER A 4 17.45 10.76 -1.81
CA SER A 4 18.34 9.76 -1.22
C SER A 4 18.05 8.38 -1.78
N ARG A 5 19.05 7.52 -1.71
CA ARG A 5 18.87 6.11 -2.03
C ARG A 5 18.20 5.40 -0.84
N ILE A 6 17.23 4.55 -1.12
CA ILE A 6 16.66 3.66 -0.09
C ILE A 6 17.70 2.60 0.24
N PRO A 7 18.15 2.46 1.50
CA PRO A 7 19.14 1.45 1.89
C PRO A 7 18.73 0.04 1.44
N GLY A 8 19.69 -0.77 1.02
CA GLY A 8 19.44 -2.12 0.50
C GLY A 8 18.90 -2.19 -0.94
N THR A 9 18.66 -1.04 -1.59
CA THR A 9 18.06 -0.98 -2.95
C THR A 9 18.86 -0.11 -3.89
N ASN A 10 18.49 -0.12 -5.18
CA ASN A 10 18.96 0.84 -6.19
C ASN A 10 17.96 1.98 -6.45
N LEU A 11 16.95 2.14 -5.58
CA LEU A 11 15.94 3.17 -5.72
C LEU A 11 16.44 4.49 -5.15
N THR A 12 16.51 5.51 -6.01
CA THR A 12 16.73 6.91 -5.59
C THR A 12 15.38 7.63 -5.64
N THR A 13 14.95 8.19 -4.53
CA THR A 13 13.65 8.83 -4.41
C THR A 13 13.70 10.06 -3.51
N SER A 14 12.62 10.84 -3.45
CA SER A 14 12.54 11.95 -2.50
C SER A 14 12.77 11.44 -1.08
N ARG A 15 13.57 12.16 -0.31
CA ARG A 15 13.92 11.78 1.06
C ARG A 15 12.69 11.68 1.98
N LEU A 16 11.67 12.48 1.68
CA LEU A 16 10.36 12.37 2.32
C LEU A 16 9.45 11.55 1.42
N GLY A 17 8.91 10.45 1.94
CA GLY A 17 7.87 9.66 1.31
C GLY A 17 6.49 10.27 1.56
N LEU A 18 5.57 10.06 0.64
CA LEU A 18 4.20 10.51 0.74
C LEU A 18 3.29 9.33 1.09
N GLY A 19 2.88 9.24 2.37
CA GLY A 19 1.85 8.30 2.81
C GLY A 19 0.47 8.71 2.29
N THR A 20 -0.22 7.79 1.63
CA THR A 20 -1.49 8.09 0.96
C THR A 20 -2.72 7.57 1.72
N ALA A 21 -2.54 7.02 2.92
CA ALA A 21 -3.62 6.43 3.71
C ALA A 21 -4.82 7.37 3.91
N SER A 22 -4.59 8.67 4.08
CA SER A 22 -5.64 9.66 4.29
C SER A 22 -6.28 10.21 3.01
N LEU A 23 -5.76 9.87 1.82
CA LEU A 23 -6.25 10.42 0.55
C LEU A 23 -7.75 10.12 0.33
N HIS A 24 -8.24 9.00 0.83
CA HIS A 24 -9.64 8.62 0.72
C HIS A 24 -10.59 9.48 1.58
N HIS A 25 -10.07 10.32 2.50
CA HIS A 25 -10.89 11.30 3.24
C HIS A 25 -11.27 12.52 2.40
N LEU A 26 -10.56 12.76 1.29
CA LEU A 26 -10.95 13.74 0.29
C LEU A 26 -12.09 13.15 -0.54
N ILE A 27 -13.30 13.65 -0.33
CA ILE A 27 -14.53 13.09 -0.92
C ILE A 27 -14.57 13.35 -2.43
N LEU A 28 -14.19 14.54 -2.84
CA LEU A 28 -14.30 14.97 -4.23
C LEU A 28 -13.10 14.52 -5.07
N PRO A 29 -13.33 13.94 -6.25
CA PRO A 29 -12.25 13.43 -7.11
C PRO A 29 -11.22 14.50 -7.49
N PHE A 30 -11.65 15.75 -7.70
CA PHE A 30 -10.74 16.83 -8.07
C PHE A 30 -9.78 17.21 -6.94
N GLU A 31 -10.20 17.09 -5.67
CA GLU A 31 -9.33 17.33 -4.51
C GLU A 31 -8.21 16.29 -4.43
N ARG A 32 -8.54 14.99 -4.63
CA ARG A 32 -7.55 13.92 -4.66
C ARG A 32 -6.54 14.13 -5.78
N ARG A 33 -7.04 14.48 -6.98
CA ARG A 33 -6.18 14.83 -8.11
C ARG A 33 -5.26 16.01 -7.79
N LYS A 34 -5.83 17.11 -7.27
CA LYS A 34 -5.07 18.31 -6.90
C LYS A 34 -3.98 17.98 -5.87
N TRP A 35 -4.31 17.15 -4.90
CA TRP A 35 -3.36 16.73 -3.87
C TRP A 35 -2.20 15.90 -4.45
N LEU A 36 -2.49 14.94 -5.34
CA LEU A 36 -1.47 14.12 -5.99
C LEU A 36 -0.51 14.95 -6.86
N PHE A 37 -1.05 15.85 -7.68
CA PHE A 37 -0.21 16.73 -8.51
C PHE A 37 0.55 17.75 -7.69
N GLY A 38 -0.05 18.32 -6.65
CA GLY A 38 0.65 19.23 -5.73
C GLY A 38 1.82 18.55 -5.01
N ALA A 39 1.70 17.26 -4.72
CA ALA A 39 2.80 16.46 -4.19
C ALA A 39 3.95 16.33 -5.22
N LEU A 40 3.64 15.98 -6.48
CA LEU A 40 4.66 15.93 -7.55
C LEU A 40 5.34 17.29 -7.75
N ASP A 41 4.56 18.38 -7.82
CA ASP A 41 5.07 19.75 -7.99
C ASP A 41 5.96 20.16 -6.82
N SER A 42 5.70 19.63 -5.62
CA SER A 42 6.53 19.81 -4.43
C SER A 42 7.78 18.90 -4.42
N GLY A 43 7.94 18.05 -5.43
CA GLY A 43 9.09 17.16 -5.62
C GLY A 43 9.01 15.82 -4.88
N TYR A 44 7.82 15.42 -4.40
CA TYR A 44 7.64 14.05 -3.88
C TYR A 44 7.66 13.05 -5.02
N THR A 45 8.50 12.02 -4.91
CA THR A 45 8.61 10.94 -5.89
C THR A 45 8.39 9.55 -5.29
N HIS A 46 8.28 9.45 -3.96
CA HIS A 46 7.95 8.19 -3.27
C HIS A 46 6.51 8.22 -2.75
N PHE A 47 5.67 7.34 -3.30
CA PHE A 47 4.25 7.19 -2.93
C PHE A 47 4.05 5.86 -2.22
N ASP A 48 3.72 5.94 -0.93
CA ASP A 48 3.39 4.78 -0.11
C ASP A 48 1.87 4.60 -0.04
N THR A 49 1.40 3.48 -0.56
CA THR A 49 -0.01 3.11 -0.60
C THR A 49 -0.25 1.70 -0.06
N ALA A 50 -1.50 1.26 -0.04
CA ALA A 50 -1.90 -0.10 0.28
C ALA A 50 -3.27 -0.40 -0.30
N ARG A 51 -3.53 -1.69 -0.58
CA ARG A 51 -4.83 -2.16 -1.07
C ARG A 51 -5.99 -1.79 -0.16
N MET A 52 -5.80 -1.88 1.16
CA MET A 52 -6.82 -1.52 2.15
C MET A 52 -7.13 -0.01 2.20
N TYR A 53 -6.25 0.87 1.71
CA TYR A 53 -6.48 2.32 1.81
C TYR A 53 -7.67 2.75 0.95
N GLY A 54 -8.76 3.11 1.65
CA GLY A 54 -10.02 3.47 1.00
C GLY A 54 -10.58 2.38 0.10
N GLU A 55 -10.39 1.12 0.49
CA GLU A 55 -10.91 -0.06 -0.22
C GLU A 55 -10.47 -0.08 -1.69
N GLY A 56 -9.19 0.23 -1.91
CA GLY A 56 -8.55 0.32 -3.23
C GLY A 56 -8.87 1.59 -4.02
N LEU A 57 -9.57 2.56 -3.43
CA LEU A 57 -9.80 3.87 -4.06
C LEU A 57 -8.47 4.60 -4.27
N VAL A 58 -7.59 4.57 -3.26
CA VAL A 58 -6.32 5.31 -3.28
C VAL A 58 -5.40 4.80 -4.39
N GLU A 59 -5.18 3.51 -4.51
CA GLU A 59 -4.39 2.92 -5.58
C GLU A 59 -4.93 3.30 -6.97
N ARG A 60 -6.27 3.34 -7.12
CA ARG A 60 -6.91 3.73 -8.36
C ARG A 60 -6.71 5.19 -8.73
N GLU A 61 -6.72 6.10 -7.75
CA GLU A 61 -6.42 7.51 -7.97
C GLU A 61 -4.95 7.69 -8.38
N ILE A 62 -4.01 6.98 -7.72
CA ILE A 62 -2.59 6.97 -8.09
C ILE A 62 -2.43 6.41 -9.52
N GLY A 63 -3.02 5.25 -9.82
CA GLY A 63 -2.97 4.64 -11.14
C GLY A 63 -3.52 5.53 -12.25
N LYS A 64 -4.67 6.17 -11.98
CA LYS A 64 -5.33 7.06 -12.93
C LYS A 64 -4.51 8.31 -13.25
N HIS A 65 -3.87 8.89 -12.25
CA HIS A 65 -3.29 10.22 -12.38
C HIS A 65 -1.77 10.21 -12.51
N LEU A 66 -1.07 9.20 -11.98
CA LEU A 66 0.39 9.18 -11.94
C LEU A 66 1.02 8.09 -12.81
N CYS A 67 0.43 6.89 -12.87
CA CYS A 67 1.12 5.75 -13.48
C CYS A 67 1.18 5.78 -15.01
N GLY A 68 0.35 6.56 -15.69
CA GLY A 68 0.47 6.72 -17.14
C GLY A 68 1.74 7.51 -17.52
N THR A 69 1.81 8.75 -17.06
CA THR A 69 2.87 9.70 -17.49
C THR A 69 4.11 9.64 -16.61
N TYR A 70 3.92 9.46 -15.30
CA TYR A 70 5.00 9.65 -14.31
C TYR A 70 5.57 8.34 -13.77
N ARG A 71 5.06 7.16 -14.18
CA ARG A 71 5.42 5.86 -13.58
C ARG A 71 6.91 5.62 -13.47
N LYS A 72 7.68 6.01 -14.48
CA LYS A 72 9.14 5.85 -14.52
C LYS A 72 9.90 6.83 -13.61
N ASN A 73 9.25 7.90 -13.21
CA ASN A 73 9.86 9.00 -12.44
C ASN A 73 9.44 8.95 -10.96
N ILE A 74 8.59 8.00 -10.59
CA ILE A 74 8.10 7.83 -9.22
C ILE A 74 8.37 6.42 -8.72
N THR A 75 8.53 6.33 -7.41
CA THR A 75 8.61 5.07 -6.68
C THR A 75 7.25 4.80 -6.05
N ILE A 76 6.68 3.62 -6.30
CA ILE A 76 5.42 3.17 -5.72
C ILE A 76 5.68 1.99 -4.81
N ALA A 77 5.32 2.15 -3.55
CA ALA A 77 5.24 1.06 -2.58
C ALA A 77 3.76 0.73 -2.34
N THR A 78 3.41 -0.55 -2.41
CA THR A 78 2.09 -1.05 -1.98
C THR A 78 2.24 -2.21 -1.01
N LYS A 79 1.14 -2.62 -0.38
CA LYS A 79 1.19 -3.58 0.73
C LYS A 79 0.13 -4.66 0.57
N VAL A 80 0.47 -5.87 1.03
CA VAL A 80 -0.40 -7.06 1.05
C VAL A 80 -0.50 -7.67 2.45
N GLY A 81 -1.52 -8.48 2.70
CA GLY A 81 -1.76 -9.13 3.99
C GLY A 81 -2.91 -8.52 4.78
N LEU A 82 -3.12 -7.20 4.68
CA LEU A 82 -4.35 -6.56 5.13
C LEU A 82 -5.26 -6.33 3.94
N HIS A 83 -6.50 -6.81 4.01
CA HIS A 83 -7.40 -6.84 2.88
C HIS A 83 -8.44 -5.73 2.93
N ALA A 84 -8.82 -5.25 1.75
CA ALA A 84 -9.96 -4.35 1.57
C ALA A 84 -11.27 -5.09 1.87
N ASP A 85 -12.25 -4.38 2.44
CA ASP A 85 -13.59 -4.92 2.63
C ASP A 85 -14.24 -5.21 1.26
N PRO A 86 -14.61 -6.47 0.96
CA PRO A 86 -15.14 -6.85 -0.34
C PRO A 86 -16.43 -6.11 -0.72
N PHE A 87 -17.27 -5.78 0.25
CA PHE A 87 -18.49 -5.04 0.01
C PHE A 87 -18.20 -3.61 -0.45
N TYR A 88 -17.35 -2.87 0.27
CA TYR A 88 -16.98 -1.51 -0.09
C TYR A 88 -16.05 -1.46 -1.30
N GLU A 89 -15.23 -2.48 -1.50
CA GLU A 89 -14.44 -2.62 -2.72
C GLU A 89 -15.33 -2.65 -3.98
N LYS A 90 -16.48 -3.31 -3.90
CA LYS A 90 -17.49 -3.37 -4.97
C LYS A 90 -18.37 -2.11 -5.03
N HIS A 91 -18.71 -1.52 -3.89
CA HIS A 91 -19.66 -0.41 -3.76
C HIS A 91 -18.99 0.89 -3.27
N LYS A 92 -17.97 1.35 -3.99
CA LYS A 92 -17.12 2.50 -3.60
C LYS A 92 -17.87 3.81 -3.39
N ASN A 93 -18.90 4.05 -4.19
CA ASN A 93 -19.74 5.25 -4.06
C ASN A 93 -20.48 5.24 -2.72
N LEU A 94 -20.92 4.07 -2.24
CA LEU A 94 -21.59 3.94 -0.96
C LEU A 94 -20.65 4.29 0.20
N MET A 95 -19.39 3.86 0.14
CA MET A 95 -18.36 4.22 1.10
C MET A 95 -18.17 5.76 1.16
N LEU A 96 -18.07 6.41 0.00
CA LEU A 96 -17.93 7.87 -0.07
C LEU A 96 -19.16 8.60 0.45
N ILE A 97 -20.36 8.12 0.13
CA ILE A 97 -21.65 8.66 0.64
C ILE A 97 -21.71 8.52 2.16
N GLN A 98 -21.41 7.36 2.72
CA GLN A 98 -21.39 7.17 4.17
C GLN A 98 -20.39 8.11 4.87
N ARG A 99 -19.21 8.32 4.28
CA ARG A 99 -18.21 9.26 4.82
C ARG A 99 -18.67 10.71 4.74
N ALA A 100 -19.31 11.10 3.64
CA ALA A 100 -19.91 12.42 3.50
C ALA A 100 -21.02 12.63 4.55
N ALA A 101 -21.91 11.67 4.71
CA ALA A 101 -22.98 11.71 5.72
C ALA A 101 -22.42 11.79 7.16
N ARG A 102 -21.34 11.05 7.47
CA ARG A 102 -20.69 11.13 8.81
C ARG A 102 -20.05 12.49 9.09
N LYS A 103 -19.59 13.22 8.06
CA LYS A 103 -19.11 14.61 8.23
C LYS A 103 -20.22 15.60 8.57
N LEU A 104 -21.45 15.35 8.07
CA LEU A 104 -22.62 16.21 8.28
C LEU A 104 -23.39 15.84 9.54
N ILE A 105 -23.50 14.56 9.83
CA ILE A 105 -24.25 14.01 10.95
C ILE A 105 -23.23 13.33 11.86
N LYS A 106 -22.81 13.99 12.94
CA LYS A 106 -21.98 13.33 13.98
C LYS A 106 -22.83 12.23 14.63
N PRO A 107 -22.65 10.94 14.30
CA PRO A 107 -23.45 9.90 14.92
C PRO A 107 -23.06 9.80 16.40
N PRO A 108 -24.02 9.61 17.32
CA PRO A 108 -23.75 9.47 18.74
C PRO A 108 -22.99 8.18 19.11
N PHE A 109 -22.83 7.26 18.15
CA PHE A 109 -22.09 6.01 18.33
C PHE A 109 -21.02 5.85 17.25
N SER A 110 -19.80 5.53 17.68
CA SER A 110 -18.71 5.14 16.80
C SER A 110 -18.92 3.70 16.33
N PHE A 111 -19.44 3.51 15.13
CA PHE A 111 -19.41 2.22 14.42
C PHE A 111 -18.01 1.96 13.82
N ASN A 112 -16.96 2.15 14.59
CA ASN A 112 -15.57 1.95 14.14
C ASN A 112 -15.05 0.54 14.47
N ASN A 113 -15.86 -0.48 14.35
CA ASN A 113 -15.37 -1.85 14.36
C ASN A 113 -15.14 -2.33 12.92
N HIS A 114 -14.27 -1.64 12.15
CA HIS A 114 -13.64 -2.31 11.03
C HIS A 114 -12.64 -3.31 11.61
N VAL A 115 -13.07 -4.54 11.73
CA VAL A 115 -12.15 -5.66 11.94
C VAL A 115 -11.26 -5.67 10.69
N VAL A 116 -9.98 -5.39 10.88
CA VAL A 116 -9.01 -5.47 9.78
C VAL A 116 -8.91 -6.94 9.39
N ASP A 117 -9.28 -7.24 8.16
CA ASP A 117 -9.19 -8.59 7.61
C ASP A 117 -7.73 -8.89 7.26
N LYS A 118 -7.02 -9.55 8.20
CA LYS A 118 -5.61 -9.93 8.07
C LYS A 118 -5.50 -11.39 7.65
N ASP A 119 -4.89 -11.64 6.48
CA ASP A 119 -4.68 -13.00 5.97
C ASP A 119 -3.46 -13.03 5.03
N PHE A 120 -2.46 -13.83 5.39
CA PHE A 120 -1.23 -14.03 4.62
C PHE A 120 -1.26 -15.31 3.77
N SER A 121 -2.41 -15.95 3.57
CA SER A 121 -2.53 -17.06 2.65
C SER A 121 -2.18 -16.64 1.22
N ILE A 122 -1.41 -17.47 0.50
CA ILE A 122 -0.92 -17.17 -0.85
C ILE A 122 -2.06 -16.80 -1.78
N SER A 123 -3.19 -17.53 -1.74
CA SER A 123 -4.33 -17.30 -2.62
C SER A 123 -4.97 -15.91 -2.43
N ARG A 124 -5.04 -15.42 -1.18
CA ARG A 124 -5.60 -14.10 -0.89
C ARG A 124 -4.61 -12.98 -1.18
N VAL A 125 -3.34 -13.17 -0.80
CA VAL A 125 -2.27 -12.21 -1.08
C VAL A 125 -2.11 -12.01 -2.57
N GLN A 126 -2.06 -13.10 -3.35
CA GLN A 126 -1.96 -13.04 -4.82
C GLN A 126 -3.12 -12.24 -5.43
N LYS A 127 -4.37 -12.59 -5.10
CA LYS A 127 -5.55 -11.84 -5.59
C LYS A 127 -5.52 -10.37 -5.19
N SER A 128 -5.06 -10.07 -3.97
CA SER A 128 -4.91 -8.70 -3.49
C SER A 128 -3.88 -7.92 -4.31
N PHE A 129 -2.72 -8.53 -4.58
CA PHE A 129 -1.66 -7.92 -5.37
C PHE A 129 -2.05 -7.71 -6.83
N GLU A 130 -2.68 -8.69 -7.47
CA GLU A 130 -3.23 -8.56 -8.83
C GLU A 130 -4.22 -7.38 -8.93
N LYS A 131 -5.10 -7.24 -7.94
CA LYS A 131 -6.02 -6.10 -7.86
C LYS A 131 -5.28 -4.76 -7.66
N SER A 132 -4.19 -4.74 -6.90
CA SER A 132 -3.34 -3.56 -6.71
C SER A 132 -2.69 -3.14 -8.03
N LEU A 133 -2.06 -4.05 -8.76
CA LEU A 133 -1.47 -3.78 -10.07
C LEU A 133 -2.50 -3.22 -11.06
N ASN A 134 -3.68 -3.86 -11.13
CA ASN A 134 -4.79 -3.38 -11.97
C ASN A 134 -5.27 -1.97 -11.55
N ALA A 135 -5.42 -1.71 -10.26
CA ALA A 135 -5.85 -0.41 -9.76
C ALA A 135 -4.79 0.68 -10.04
N LEU A 136 -3.53 0.36 -9.84
CA LEU A 136 -2.37 1.21 -10.14
C LEU A 136 -2.10 1.37 -11.64
N ARG A 137 -2.74 0.56 -12.50
CA ARG A 137 -2.54 0.58 -13.97
C ARG A 137 -1.07 0.39 -14.37
N THR A 138 -0.40 -0.57 -13.74
CA THR A 138 0.99 -0.89 -13.95
C THR A 138 1.22 -2.38 -13.77
N ASP A 139 2.22 -2.93 -14.44
CA ASP A 139 2.56 -4.35 -14.33
C ASP A 139 3.54 -4.63 -13.18
N TRP A 140 4.01 -3.58 -12.51
CA TRP A 140 5.01 -3.69 -11.46
C TRP A 140 4.93 -2.57 -10.41
N VAL A 141 5.42 -2.86 -9.21
CA VAL A 141 5.66 -1.89 -8.13
C VAL A 141 7.14 -1.86 -7.75
N ASP A 142 7.60 -0.75 -7.18
CA ASP A 142 8.98 -0.64 -6.75
C ASP A 142 9.24 -1.43 -5.47
N ILE A 143 8.29 -1.38 -4.52
CA ILE A 143 8.38 -2.14 -3.28
C ILE A 143 7.02 -2.78 -2.99
N LEU A 144 7.03 -4.09 -2.74
CA LEU A 144 5.88 -4.82 -2.22
C LEU A 144 6.12 -5.15 -0.75
N PHE A 145 5.34 -4.54 0.14
CA PHE A 145 5.44 -4.79 1.57
C PHE A 145 4.45 -5.86 2.05
N VAL A 146 4.88 -6.67 3.00
CA VAL A 146 3.99 -7.42 3.91
C VAL A 146 3.53 -6.45 5.00
N HIS A 147 2.20 -6.31 5.18
CA HIS A 147 1.58 -5.25 5.97
C HIS A 147 1.22 -5.72 7.38
N GLU A 148 1.82 -5.09 8.37
CA GLU A 148 1.56 -5.30 9.81
C GLU A 148 1.55 -6.78 10.26
N PRO A 149 2.57 -7.57 9.87
CA PRO A 149 2.66 -8.91 10.40
C PRO A 149 3.09 -8.90 11.86
N GLU A 150 2.65 -9.92 12.58
CA GLU A 150 3.02 -10.20 13.96
C GLU A 150 3.87 -11.47 14.04
N ILE A 151 4.54 -11.69 15.18
CA ILE A 151 5.36 -12.90 15.41
C ILE A 151 4.54 -14.17 15.19
N ASN A 152 3.27 -14.16 15.55
CA ASN A 152 2.36 -15.31 15.37
C ASN A 152 2.10 -15.65 13.89
N ASP A 153 2.37 -14.72 12.97
CA ASP A 153 2.18 -14.91 11.54
C ASP A 153 3.37 -15.60 10.84
N ILE A 154 4.49 -15.83 11.54
CA ILE A 154 5.75 -16.39 10.96
C ILE A 154 5.49 -17.64 10.13
N SER A 155 4.69 -18.58 10.61
CA SER A 155 4.39 -19.82 9.87
C SER A 155 3.69 -19.57 8.53
N ALA A 156 2.81 -18.58 8.45
CA ALA A 156 2.16 -18.17 7.21
C ALA A 156 3.14 -17.45 6.29
N LEU A 157 4.02 -16.62 6.86
CA LEU A 157 5.03 -15.85 6.11
C LEU A 157 6.10 -16.77 5.51
N TYR A 158 6.50 -17.83 6.17
CA TYR A 158 7.38 -18.85 5.57
C TYR A 158 6.79 -19.42 4.29
N LYS A 159 5.50 -19.78 4.32
CA LYS A 159 4.79 -20.27 3.12
C LYS A 159 4.69 -19.21 2.03
N LEU A 160 4.55 -17.93 2.43
CA LEU A 160 4.42 -16.81 1.52
C LEU A 160 5.77 -16.41 0.90
N SER A 161 6.90 -16.71 1.53
CA SER A 161 8.24 -16.26 1.13
C SER A 161 8.60 -16.63 -0.31
N GLU A 162 8.34 -17.87 -0.72
CA GLU A 162 8.60 -18.33 -2.09
C GLU A 162 7.77 -17.53 -3.11
N TRP A 163 6.51 -17.26 -2.81
CA TRP A 163 5.66 -16.44 -3.66
C TRP A 163 6.18 -15.00 -3.77
N LEU A 164 6.63 -14.40 -2.66
CA LEU A 164 7.21 -13.05 -2.63
C LEU A 164 8.48 -12.97 -3.50
N LEU A 165 9.39 -13.93 -3.34
CA LEU A 165 10.62 -14.00 -4.14
C LEU A 165 10.30 -14.17 -5.63
N LYS A 166 9.30 -14.98 -5.97
CA LYS A 166 8.83 -15.12 -7.35
C LYS A 166 8.28 -13.81 -7.94
N GLN A 167 7.64 -12.94 -7.13
CA GLN A 167 7.23 -11.62 -7.62
C GLN A 167 8.44 -10.73 -7.95
N LYS A 168 9.55 -10.90 -7.23
CA LYS A 168 10.81 -10.21 -7.51
C LYS A 168 11.48 -10.77 -8.78
N GLU A 169 11.53 -12.08 -8.95
CA GLU A 169 12.12 -12.75 -10.12
C GLU A 169 11.38 -12.40 -11.42
N ASN A 170 10.04 -12.39 -11.41
CA ASN A 170 9.24 -12.08 -12.59
C ASN A 170 9.10 -10.57 -12.85
N GLY A 171 9.64 -9.72 -11.97
CA GLY A 171 9.67 -8.26 -12.11
C GLY A 171 8.37 -7.55 -11.72
N SER A 172 7.36 -8.24 -11.17
CA SER A 172 6.12 -7.61 -10.66
C SER A 172 6.37 -6.76 -9.41
N ALA A 173 7.41 -7.08 -8.63
CA ALA A 173 7.93 -6.24 -7.55
C ALA A 173 9.46 -6.13 -7.68
N ARG A 174 10.01 -4.93 -7.62
CA ARG A 174 11.48 -4.76 -7.70
C ARG A 174 12.17 -5.14 -6.40
N TYR A 175 11.51 -4.85 -5.26
CA TYR A 175 11.98 -5.15 -3.92
C TYR A 175 10.83 -5.66 -3.06
N ILE A 176 11.17 -6.54 -2.12
CA ILE A 176 10.24 -7.05 -1.11
C ILE A 176 10.55 -6.39 0.22
N GLY A 177 9.52 -5.95 0.93
CA GLY A 177 9.68 -5.33 2.24
C GLY A 177 8.70 -5.86 3.27
N ILE A 178 8.90 -5.43 4.50
CA ILE A 178 8.00 -5.66 5.63
C ILE A 178 7.69 -4.31 6.28
N ALA A 179 6.41 -4.05 6.58
CA ALA A 179 5.94 -2.78 7.12
C ALA A 179 5.07 -2.99 8.36
N GLY A 180 5.38 -2.29 9.45
CA GLY A 180 4.60 -2.36 10.68
C GLY A 180 5.40 -2.06 11.94
N ASN A 181 4.99 -2.64 13.06
CA ASN A 181 5.68 -2.47 14.34
C ASN A 181 7.15 -2.88 14.25
N SER A 182 8.04 -2.03 14.75
CA SER A 182 9.50 -2.20 14.63
C SER A 182 10.01 -3.51 15.22
N LEU A 183 9.53 -3.91 16.40
CA LEU A 183 9.97 -5.15 17.06
C LEU A 183 9.54 -6.39 16.27
N ASN A 184 8.29 -6.42 15.82
CA ASN A 184 7.77 -7.51 14.99
C ASN A 184 8.55 -7.62 13.67
N CYS A 185 8.72 -6.51 12.95
CA CYS A 185 9.43 -6.49 11.68
C CYS A 185 10.87 -7.00 11.82
N VAL A 186 11.62 -6.52 12.81
CA VAL A 186 13.01 -6.94 13.05
C VAL A 186 13.08 -8.43 13.43
N SER A 187 12.18 -8.89 14.31
CA SER A 187 12.17 -10.30 14.72
C SER A 187 11.83 -11.23 13.55
N ILE A 188 10.79 -10.90 12.78
CA ILE A 188 10.39 -11.69 11.62
C ILE A 188 11.51 -11.73 10.56
N THR A 189 12.19 -10.60 10.31
CA THR A 189 13.27 -10.53 9.31
C THR A 189 14.47 -11.40 9.71
N LYS A 190 14.75 -11.54 11.01
CA LYS A 190 15.79 -12.45 11.52
C LYS A 190 15.43 -13.94 11.37
N GLU A 191 14.15 -14.27 11.52
CA GLU A 191 13.66 -15.63 11.37
C GLU A 191 13.53 -16.05 9.90
N ILE A 192 13.16 -15.09 9.02
CA ILE A 192 12.95 -15.33 7.58
C ILE A 192 14.04 -14.59 6.81
N GLU A 193 15.25 -15.12 6.87
CA GLU A 193 16.41 -14.53 6.22
C GLU A 193 16.29 -14.52 4.68
N GLY A 194 16.86 -13.49 4.06
CA GLY A 194 17.03 -13.41 2.59
C GLY A 194 15.77 -13.04 1.79
N VAL A 195 14.62 -12.82 2.43
CA VAL A 195 13.37 -12.48 1.74
C VAL A 195 13.15 -10.97 1.65
N PHE A 196 13.43 -10.24 2.72
CA PHE A 196 13.10 -8.83 2.83
C PHE A 196 14.31 -7.93 2.53
N ASP A 197 14.15 -7.03 1.54
CA ASP A 197 15.16 -6.04 1.18
C ASP A 197 15.01 -4.73 1.98
N VAL A 198 13.78 -4.41 2.41
CA VAL A 198 13.42 -3.09 2.98
C VAL A 198 12.52 -3.26 4.21
N LEU A 199 12.82 -2.47 5.24
CA LEU A 199 11.97 -2.34 6.44
C LEU A 199 11.31 -0.96 6.44
N GLN A 200 9.99 -0.92 6.66
CA GLN A 200 9.23 0.30 6.94
C GLN A 200 8.66 0.18 8.36
N VAL A 201 9.24 0.87 9.31
CA VAL A 201 8.91 0.74 10.74
C VAL A 201 8.50 2.08 11.34
N GLU A 202 7.65 2.01 12.36
CA GLU A 202 7.22 3.14 13.18
C GLU A 202 8.20 3.38 14.35
#